data_7edfb672408d78db91452d9262cc04b6
#
_entry.id   7edfb672408d78db91452d9262cc04b6
#
_cell.length_a   1.000
_cell.length_b   1.000
_cell.length_c   1.000
_cell.angle_alpha   90.00
_cell.angle_beta   90.00
_cell.angle_gamma   90.00
#
_symmetry.space_group_name_H-M   'P 1'
#
loop_
_entity.id
_entity.type
_entity.pdbx_description
1 polymer ?
#
loop_
_entity_poly.entity_id
_entity_poly.type
_entity_poly.pdbx_seq_one_letter_code
_entity_poly.pdbx_strand_id
1 'polypeptide(L)'
;MDSDSNNSRTPCVWSSPREGNEIDIGKQIFCNRSLNMMNIVAVGFDMDYTLAQYKPETFETLAYNGTINKLVYNHNYPKELLEWSFDWTYMVRGLVLDKKRGNILKMDRHKYVKVAYHGFQKLSKEEKMSAYGNTLLRDSFDEPDYALIDTLFSLAEAYLFAQLVDLKDQNPSRLPDYGRMYKDVRSAVDMCHRDGTLKRMVANDPQKFINEDLSIVPLLKMLRDSGRATFLATNSLWDYTNVVMNFLCKSSYFDWLQYFDVVITGSGKPGFFHEDNQAEFFKVDPPSGMLFNTDNGNPLAQVGQSSPNLSSIEKDQSSKVFQGGNVAHLHRLLSIESSSQVLYVGDHIYGDILRSKKVLGWRTMLVVPELEKEVELQWKLRDFRKNLRSQRIKRDHIEDQIHRIKWSIAFDDLPDNQKLELFD
;
A
#
# COMPACT_ATOMS: atom_id res chain seq x y z
N MET A 1 -4.66 -50.36 -20.74
CA MET A 1 -3.83 -49.63 -21.72
C MET A 1 -4.08 -48.16 -21.45
N ASP A 2 -3.30 -47.68 -20.56
CA ASP A 2 -3.41 -46.32 -20.00
C ASP A 2 -2.63 -45.37 -20.89
N SER A 3 -3.32 -44.42 -21.45
CA SER A 3 -2.71 -43.34 -22.18
C SER A 3 -2.20 -42.29 -21.18
N ASP A 4 -0.91 -42.30 -20.94
CA ASP A 4 -0.18 -41.24 -20.26
C ASP A 4 -0.47 -39.91 -20.94
N SER A 5 -1.25 -39.10 -20.30
CA SER A 5 -1.38 -37.68 -20.64
C SER A 5 -0.08 -36.98 -20.25
N ASN A 6 0.74 -36.68 -21.23
CA ASN A 6 1.86 -35.80 -21.20
C ASN A 6 1.43 -34.46 -20.56
N ASN A 7 1.72 -34.31 -19.30
CA ASN A 7 1.55 -33.06 -18.56
C ASN A 7 2.69 -32.12 -18.96
N SER A 8 2.58 -31.56 -20.16
CA SER A 8 3.47 -30.49 -20.60
C SER A 8 3.35 -29.35 -19.59
N ARG A 9 4.43 -29.09 -18.88
CA ARG A 9 4.60 -27.98 -17.96
C ARG A 9 4.40 -26.68 -18.74
N THR A 10 3.18 -26.21 -18.83
CA THR A 10 2.90 -24.87 -19.35
C THR A 10 3.63 -23.85 -18.46
N PRO A 11 4.40 -22.96 -19.04
CA PRO A 11 4.99 -21.85 -18.29
C PRO A 11 3.89 -21.04 -17.63
N CYS A 12 4.27 -20.33 -16.57
CA CYS A 12 3.40 -19.49 -15.76
C CYS A 12 2.94 -18.23 -16.52
N VAL A 13 2.45 -18.40 -17.72
CA VAL A 13 2.15 -17.33 -18.66
C VAL A 13 0.71 -17.46 -19.12
N TRP A 14 -0.01 -16.37 -19.06
CA TRP A 14 -1.38 -16.27 -19.58
C TRP A 14 -1.35 -15.50 -20.91
N SER A 15 -1.94 -16.05 -21.95
CA SER A 15 -2.03 -15.38 -23.25
C SER A 15 -3.32 -14.58 -23.35
N SER A 16 -3.20 -13.32 -23.74
CA SER A 16 -4.37 -12.51 -24.08
C SER A 16 -5.12 -13.11 -25.27
N PRO A 17 -6.45 -13.30 -25.18
CA PRO A 17 -7.23 -13.91 -26.26
C PRO A 17 -7.22 -13.14 -27.59
N ARG A 18 -6.76 -11.89 -27.61
CA ARG A 18 -6.80 -11.02 -28.79
C ARG A 18 -5.46 -10.80 -29.51
N GLU A 19 -4.32 -10.97 -28.84
CA GLU A 19 -3.03 -10.60 -29.42
C GLU A 19 -1.88 -11.60 -29.17
N GLY A 20 -2.13 -12.70 -28.46
CA GLY A 20 -1.11 -13.70 -28.17
C GLY A 20 0.05 -13.22 -27.28
N ASN A 21 -0.06 -12.04 -26.66
CA ASN A 21 0.96 -11.54 -25.75
C ASN A 21 0.94 -12.33 -24.44
N GLU A 22 2.06 -12.93 -24.13
CA GLU A 22 2.26 -13.64 -22.87
C GLU A 22 2.41 -12.61 -21.73
N ILE A 23 1.51 -12.69 -20.74
CA ILE A 23 1.58 -11.85 -19.56
C ILE A 23 2.17 -12.66 -18.41
N ASP A 24 3.21 -12.14 -17.78
CA ASP A 24 3.77 -12.71 -16.56
C ASP A 24 2.69 -12.82 -15.48
N ILE A 25 2.60 -13.97 -14.83
CA ILE A 25 1.57 -14.21 -13.82
C ILE A 25 1.68 -13.25 -12.64
N GLY A 26 2.89 -12.81 -12.29
CA GLY A 26 3.13 -11.83 -11.24
C GLY A 26 2.57 -10.44 -11.57
N LYS A 27 2.38 -10.15 -12.86
CA LYS A 27 1.88 -8.85 -13.36
C LYS A 27 0.39 -8.87 -13.71
N GLN A 28 -0.32 -9.92 -13.36
CA GLN A 28 -1.76 -10.02 -13.62
C GLN A 28 -2.56 -9.10 -12.69
N ILE A 29 -3.68 -8.59 -13.24
CA ILE A 29 -4.67 -7.84 -12.46
C ILE A 29 -5.65 -8.83 -11.83
N PHE A 30 -5.74 -8.82 -10.50
CA PHE A 30 -6.65 -9.66 -9.73
C PHE A 30 -7.93 -8.90 -9.42
N CYS A 31 -9.08 -9.42 -9.86
CA CYS A 31 -10.37 -8.78 -9.68
C CYS A 31 -11.23 -9.53 -8.66
N ASN A 32 -11.75 -8.79 -7.66
CA ASN A 32 -12.82 -9.29 -6.78
C ASN A 32 -14.18 -9.28 -7.46
N ARG A 33 -14.37 -8.38 -8.42
CA ARG A 33 -15.54 -8.21 -9.27
C ARG A 33 -15.10 -7.88 -10.69
N SER A 34 -15.87 -8.30 -11.68
CA SER A 34 -15.68 -7.79 -13.03
C SER A 34 -15.91 -6.27 -13.06
N LEU A 35 -15.01 -5.54 -13.68
CA LEU A 35 -15.11 -4.11 -13.91
C LEU A 35 -15.42 -3.88 -15.39
N ASN A 36 -16.55 -3.25 -15.67
CA ASN A 36 -16.87 -2.82 -17.02
C ASN A 36 -16.29 -1.44 -17.25
N MET A 37 -15.18 -1.37 -17.98
CA MET A 37 -14.51 -0.12 -18.32
C MET A 37 -15.33 0.82 -19.18
N MET A 38 -16.36 0.34 -19.87
CA MET A 38 -17.29 1.18 -20.66
C MET A 38 -18.05 2.20 -19.78
N ASN A 39 -18.24 1.86 -18.50
CA ASN A 39 -18.93 2.75 -17.55
C ASN A 39 -17.97 3.72 -16.84
N ILE A 40 -16.68 3.65 -17.09
CA ILE A 40 -15.70 4.51 -16.47
C ILE A 40 -15.43 5.71 -17.39
N VAL A 41 -15.71 6.90 -16.90
CA VAL A 41 -15.50 8.16 -17.62
C VAL A 41 -14.25 8.90 -17.17
N ALA A 42 -13.80 8.66 -15.92
CA ALA A 42 -12.62 9.26 -15.36
C ALA A 42 -11.73 8.24 -14.65
N VAL A 43 -10.42 8.33 -14.86
CA VAL A 43 -9.42 7.49 -14.19
C VAL A 43 -8.44 8.39 -13.43
N GLY A 44 -8.39 8.21 -12.13
CA GLY A 44 -7.48 8.93 -11.24
C GLY A 44 -6.35 8.06 -10.74
N PHE A 45 -5.22 8.69 -10.51
CA PHE A 45 -4.02 8.03 -10.00
C PHE A 45 -3.47 8.78 -8.78
N ASP A 46 -2.98 8.02 -7.80
CA ASP A 46 -1.97 8.52 -6.89
C ASP A 46 -0.60 8.48 -7.58
N MET A 47 0.38 9.18 -7.01
CA MET A 47 1.74 9.22 -7.55
C MET A 47 2.66 8.25 -6.82
N ASP A 48 2.88 8.49 -5.54
CA ASP A 48 3.89 7.79 -4.74
C ASP A 48 3.51 6.32 -4.52
N TYR A 49 4.42 5.38 -4.80
CA TYR A 49 4.17 3.93 -4.80
C TYR A 49 3.01 3.46 -5.71
N THR A 50 2.46 4.35 -6.53
CA THR A 50 1.42 4.03 -7.51
C THR A 50 1.97 4.16 -8.93
N LEU A 51 2.18 5.36 -9.43
CA LEU A 51 2.87 5.59 -10.70
C LEU A 51 4.39 5.55 -10.51
N ALA A 52 4.90 6.14 -9.43
CA ALA A 52 6.30 6.12 -9.06
C ALA A 52 6.59 4.94 -8.14
N GLN A 53 7.17 3.87 -8.66
CA GLN A 53 7.61 2.73 -7.87
C GLN A 53 9.01 2.98 -7.33
N TYR A 54 9.14 3.23 -6.02
CA TYR A 54 10.43 3.46 -5.38
C TYR A 54 11.21 2.16 -5.22
N LYS A 55 12.55 2.26 -5.29
CA LYS A 55 13.46 1.16 -5.04
C LYS A 55 13.69 1.02 -3.54
N PRO A 56 13.25 -0.07 -2.89
CA PRO A 56 13.35 -0.20 -1.44
C PRO A 56 14.80 -0.10 -0.93
N GLU A 57 15.75 -0.70 -1.67
CA GLU A 57 17.16 -0.73 -1.29
C GLU A 57 17.77 0.66 -1.13
N THR A 58 17.30 1.62 -1.92
CA THR A 58 17.88 2.98 -1.91
C THR A 58 16.99 3.98 -1.21
N PHE A 59 15.70 3.99 -1.51
CA PHE A 59 14.77 4.99 -0.98
C PHE A 59 14.46 4.77 0.51
N GLU A 60 14.12 3.53 0.90
CA GLU A 60 13.80 3.24 2.30
C GLU A 60 15.06 3.29 3.17
N THR A 61 16.22 2.90 2.63
CA THR A 61 17.51 3.09 3.32
C THR A 61 17.81 4.57 3.51
N LEU A 62 17.49 5.44 2.54
CA LEU A 62 17.63 6.88 2.69
C LEU A 62 16.73 7.41 3.82
N ALA A 63 15.48 6.99 3.86
CA ALA A 63 14.52 7.37 4.91
C ALA A 63 14.98 6.89 6.29
N TYR A 64 15.44 5.65 6.39
CA TYR A 64 16.00 5.06 7.60
C TYR A 64 17.20 5.85 8.13
N ASN A 65 18.20 6.10 7.27
CA ASN A 65 19.40 6.86 7.67
C ASN A 65 19.07 8.31 8.06
N GLY A 66 18.14 8.93 7.32
CA GLY A 66 17.65 10.27 7.67
C GLY A 66 17.00 10.31 9.05
N THR A 67 16.17 9.31 9.36
CA THR A 67 15.50 9.18 10.66
C THR A 67 16.51 8.97 11.79
N ILE A 68 17.51 8.11 11.61
CA ILE A 68 18.60 7.91 12.59
C ILE A 68 19.34 9.21 12.86
N ASN A 69 19.70 9.96 11.82
CA ASN A 69 20.37 11.24 11.99
C ASN A 69 19.54 12.21 12.86
N LYS A 70 18.21 12.28 12.62
CA LYS A 70 17.32 13.11 13.44
C LYS A 70 17.23 12.62 14.88
N LEU A 71 17.16 11.30 15.11
CA LEU A 71 17.15 10.75 16.46
C LEU A 71 18.43 11.11 17.22
N VAL A 72 19.59 10.93 16.60
CA VAL A 72 20.88 11.20 17.26
C VAL A 72 21.09 12.69 17.52
N TYR A 73 20.86 13.55 16.51
CA TYR A 73 21.21 14.97 16.63
C TYR A 73 20.09 15.85 17.18
N ASN A 74 18.82 15.48 17.03
CA ASN A 74 17.69 16.29 17.51
C ASN A 74 17.04 15.71 18.77
N HIS A 75 17.08 14.39 18.97
CA HIS A 75 16.49 13.72 20.14
C HIS A 75 17.53 13.16 21.11
N ASN A 76 18.83 13.39 20.89
CA ASN A 76 19.94 12.96 21.74
C ASN A 76 20.02 11.44 21.97
N TYR A 77 19.68 10.66 20.97
CA TYR A 77 19.86 9.20 21.00
C TYR A 77 21.35 8.84 20.88
N PRO A 78 21.74 7.61 21.28
CA PRO A 78 23.14 7.18 21.25
C PRO A 78 23.73 7.23 19.83
N LYS A 79 24.97 7.70 19.71
CA LYS A 79 25.67 7.82 18.41
C LYS A 79 25.92 6.48 17.72
N GLU A 80 25.90 5.36 18.44
CA GLU A 80 26.03 4.02 17.87
C GLU A 80 24.94 3.69 16.86
N LEU A 81 23.77 4.37 16.91
CA LEU A 81 22.70 4.23 15.93
C LEU A 81 23.18 4.59 14.52
N LEU A 82 24.17 5.48 14.38
CA LEU A 82 24.74 5.89 13.09
C LEU A 82 25.46 4.74 12.35
N GLU A 83 25.85 3.71 13.08
CA GLU A 83 26.52 2.53 12.54
C GLU A 83 25.52 1.40 12.18
N TRP A 84 24.24 1.58 12.47
CA TRP A 84 23.21 0.59 12.19
C TRP A 84 22.88 0.51 10.70
N SER A 85 22.48 -0.69 10.29
CA SER A 85 22.04 -0.97 8.92
C SER A 85 20.56 -1.37 8.89
N PHE A 86 19.94 -1.14 7.75
CA PHE A 86 18.55 -1.44 7.47
C PHE A 86 18.42 -2.66 6.57
N ASP A 87 17.63 -3.65 7.00
CA ASP A 87 17.21 -4.75 6.15
C ASP A 87 15.80 -4.46 5.62
N TRP A 88 15.73 -3.93 4.40
CA TRP A 88 14.48 -3.59 3.72
C TRP A 88 13.59 -4.80 3.40
N THR A 89 14.13 -6.03 3.50
CA THR A 89 13.38 -7.27 3.23
C THR A 89 12.63 -7.81 4.45
N TYR A 90 12.90 -7.28 5.64
CA TYR A 90 12.41 -7.86 6.90
C TYR A 90 10.97 -7.49 7.22
N MET A 91 10.60 -6.21 7.08
CA MET A 91 9.26 -5.72 7.42
C MET A 91 8.30 -5.83 6.24
N VAL A 92 7.00 -5.98 6.56
CA VAL A 92 5.93 -6.03 5.56
C VAL A 92 4.74 -5.19 6.02
N ARG A 93 3.93 -4.71 5.07
CA ARG A 93 2.67 -4.02 5.39
C ARG A 93 1.66 -4.96 6.05
N GLY A 94 0.76 -4.39 6.85
CA GLY A 94 -0.30 -5.11 7.56
C GLY A 94 0.10 -5.62 8.93
N LEU A 95 1.30 -5.27 9.43
CA LEU A 95 1.69 -5.49 10.81
C LEU A 95 1.16 -4.37 11.72
N VAL A 96 1.05 -4.66 13.00
CA VAL A 96 0.64 -3.70 14.03
C VAL A 96 1.74 -3.58 15.07
N LEU A 97 2.14 -2.35 15.38
CA LEU A 97 3.07 -2.06 16.46
C LEU A 97 2.29 -1.86 17.77
N ASP A 98 2.62 -2.61 18.81
CA ASP A 98 2.24 -2.33 20.19
C ASP A 98 3.28 -1.39 20.79
N LYS A 99 2.98 -0.11 20.75
CA LYS A 99 3.89 0.96 21.20
C LYS A 99 4.19 0.89 22.71
N LYS A 100 3.27 0.32 23.48
CA LYS A 100 3.40 0.21 24.93
C LYS A 100 4.32 -0.92 25.36
N ARG A 101 4.29 -2.03 24.61
CA ARG A 101 5.07 -3.24 24.94
C ARG A 101 6.29 -3.45 24.06
N GLY A 102 6.51 -2.61 23.04
CA GLY A 102 7.60 -2.81 22.09
C GLY A 102 7.40 -4.02 21.17
N ASN A 103 6.16 -4.46 20.92
CA ASN A 103 5.88 -5.66 20.15
C ASN A 103 5.42 -5.34 18.73
N ILE A 104 5.73 -6.25 17.82
CA ILE A 104 5.24 -6.25 16.44
C ILE A 104 4.30 -7.43 16.28
N LEU A 105 3.08 -7.18 15.84
CA LEU A 105 1.99 -8.14 15.82
C LEU A 105 1.56 -8.43 14.38
N LYS A 106 1.39 -9.72 14.07
CA LYS A 106 0.61 -10.17 12.91
C LYS A 106 -0.74 -10.66 13.38
N MET A 107 -1.79 -10.00 12.92
CA MET A 107 -3.17 -10.34 13.25
C MET A 107 -3.87 -11.05 12.08
N ASP A 108 -4.87 -11.85 12.39
CA ASP A 108 -5.77 -12.39 11.38
C ASP A 108 -6.96 -11.44 11.12
N ARG A 109 -7.84 -11.83 10.18
CA ARG A 109 -9.07 -11.09 9.82
C ARG A 109 -10.05 -10.87 10.99
N HIS A 110 -9.91 -11.64 12.06
CA HIS A 110 -10.73 -11.54 13.27
C HIS A 110 -10.01 -10.78 14.39
N LYS A 111 -8.91 -10.12 14.06
CA LYS A 111 -8.04 -9.37 15.00
C LYS A 111 -7.41 -10.23 16.10
N TYR A 112 -7.26 -11.54 15.90
CA TYR A 112 -6.45 -12.38 16.79
C TYR A 112 -4.97 -12.27 16.44
N VAL A 113 -4.14 -12.12 17.46
CA VAL A 113 -2.67 -12.10 17.31
C VAL A 113 -2.17 -13.51 16.99
N LYS A 114 -1.76 -13.74 15.74
CA LYS A 114 -1.20 -15.02 15.28
C LYS A 114 0.27 -15.15 15.60
N VAL A 115 1.02 -14.08 15.36
CA VAL A 115 2.46 -14.01 15.61
C VAL A 115 2.74 -12.69 16.31
N ALA A 116 3.65 -12.70 17.27
CA ALA A 116 4.16 -11.52 17.94
C ALA A 116 5.67 -11.61 18.08
N TYR A 117 6.34 -10.49 17.89
CA TYR A 117 7.76 -10.31 18.13
C TYR A 117 7.96 -9.18 19.11
N HIS A 118 8.92 -9.33 20.02
CA HIS A 118 9.41 -8.25 20.86
C HIS A 118 10.78 -7.84 20.31
N GLY A 119 10.91 -6.61 19.80
CA GLY A 119 12.04 -6.31 18.92
C GLY A 119 12.12 -7.30 17.77
N PHE A 120 13.24 -8.03 17.66
CA PHE A 120 13.42 -9.12 16.69
C PHE A 120 13.20 -10.51 17.27
N GLN A 121 12.90 -10.64 18.56
CA GLN A 121 12.70 -11.92 19.21
C GLN A 121 11.24 -12.36 19.16
N LYS A 122 11.00 -13.55 18.60
CA LYS A 122 9.66 -14.12 18.53
C LYS A 122 9.16 -14.52 19.93
N LEU A 123 8.00 -14.02 20.32
CA LEU A 123 7.35 -14.41 21.56
C LEU A 123 6.90 -15.87 21.52
N SER A 124 7.07 -16.57 22.64
CA SER A 124 6.52 -17.90 22.86
C SER A 124 4.98 -17.89 22.83
N LYS A 125 4.38 -19.09 22.79
CA LYS A 125 2.93 -19.20 22.83
C LYS A 125 2.36 -18.68 24.15
N GLU A 126 3.06 -18.98 25.25
CA GLU A 126 2.70 -18.61 26.60
C GLU A 126 2.75 -17.11 26.83
N GLU A 127 3.84 -16.46 26.43
CA GLU A 127 4.01 -14.99 26.48
C GLU A 127 2.97 -14.28 25.63
N LYS A 128 2.73 -14.76 24.41
CA LYS A 128 1.71 -14.22 23.54
C LYS A 128 0.31 -14.36 24.13
N MET A 129 -0.02 -15.52 24.72
CA MET A 129 -1.31 -15.72 25.38
C MET A 129 -1.47 -14.85 26.63
N SER A 130 -0.42 -14.66 27.41
CA SER A 130 -0.42 -13.76 28.57
C SER A 130 -0.66 -12.31 28.16
N ALA A 131 0.00 -11.85 27.09
CA ALA A 131 -0.11 -10.45 26.64
C ALA A 131 -1.40 -10.14 25.87
N TYR A 132 -1.92 -11.11 25.06
CA TYR A 132 -2.98 -10.87 24.07
C TYR A 132 -4.12 -11.89 24.11
N GLY A 133 -4.05 -12.95 24.93
CA GLY A 133 -5.01 -14.07 24.94
C GLY A 133 -6.40 -13.72 25.46
N ASN A 134 -6.50 -12.74 26.34
CA ASN A 134 -7.75 -12.30 26.98
C ASN A 134 -8.39 -11.08 26.32
N THR A 135 -8.01 -10.76 25.09
CA THR A 135 -8.54 -9.60 24.39
C THR A 135 -10.00 -9.81 23.94
N LEU A 136 -10.93 -9.63 24.87
CA LEU A 136 -12.31 -9.27 24.55
C LEU A 136 -12.40 -7.88 23.89
N LEU A 137 -11.31 -7.11 23.95
CA LEU A 137 -11.14 -5.74 23.44
C LEU A 137 -10.44 -5.71 22.08
N ARG A 138 -10.93 -6.51 21.12
CA ARG A 138 -10.35 -6.60 19.75
C ARG A 138 -10.47 -5.31 18.95
N ASP A 139 -11.37 -4.42 19.34
CA ASP A 139 -11.57 -3.13 18.69
C ASP A 139 -10.55 -2.07 19.14
N SER A 140 -9.78 -2.34 20.20
CA SER A 140 -8.82 -1.40 20.79
C SER A 140 -7.41 -1.45 20.19
N PHE A 141 -7.18 -2.18 19.10
CA PHE A 141 -5.87 -2.12 18.40
C PHE A 141 -5.67 -0.85 17.55
N ASP A 142 -6.60 0.08 17.62
CA ASP A 142 -6.57 1.27 16.77
C ASP A 142 -5.92 2.48 17.46
N GLU A 143 -6.03 2.65 18.81
CA GLU A 143 -5.52 3.84 19.51
C GLU A 143 -5.44 3.67 21.03
N PRO A 144 -4.67 4.48 21.74
CA PRO A 144 -3.48 5.25 21.36
C PRO A 144 -2.20 4.41 21.39
N ASP A 145 -2.30 3.15 21.87
CA ASP A 145 -1.17 2.29 22.18
C ASP A 145 -0.64 1.52 20.98
N TYR A 146 -1.38 1.54 19.86
CA TYR A 146 -1.04 0.77 18.66
C TYR A 146 -0.77 1.68 17.46
N ALA A 147 -0.01 1.19 16.48
CA ALA A 147 0.18 1.81 15.18
C ALA A 147 0.15 0.75 14.08
N LEU A 148 -0.59 1.04 13.01
CA LEU A 148 -0.71 0.14 11.86
C LEU A 148 0.38 0.49 10.83
N ILE A 149 1.09 -0.52 10.34
CA ILE A 149 2.03 -0.39 9.24
C ILE A 149 1.25 -0.65 7.94
N ASP A 150 0.69 0.40 7.36
CA ASP A 150 -0.24 0.33 6.22
C ASP A 150 0.32 0.89 4.92
N THR A 151 1.46 1.57 4.99
CA THR A 151 2.18 2.10 3.83
C THR A 151 3.61 1.58 3.77
N LEU A 152 4.18 1.52 2.58
CA LEU A 152 5.59 1.17 2.37
C LEU A 152 6.53 2.18 3.04
N PHE A 153 6.13 3.44 3.14
CA PHE A 153 6.91 4.46 3.87
C PHE A 153 7.11 4.16 5.36
N SER A 154 6.28 3.31 5.97
CA SER A 154 6.37 2.98 7.40
C SER A 154 7.28 1.78 7.70
N LEU A 155 7.84 1.11 6.69
CA LEU A 155 8.65 -0.10 6.90
C LEU A 155 9.96 0.22 7.60
N ALA A 156 10.64 1.27 7.18
CA ALA A 156 11.87 1.75 7.83
C ALA A 156 11.64 2.18 9.28
N GLU A 157 10.52 2.87 9.55
CA GLU A 157 10.07 3.28 10.89
C GLU A 157 9.89 2.07 11.80
N ALA A 158 9.18 1.06 11.33
CA ALA A 158 8.90 -0.16 12.09
C ALA A 158 10.17 -0.96 12.40
N TYR A 159 11.07 -1.07 11.43
CA TYR A 159 12.34 -1.76 11.59
C TYR A 159 13.24 -1.07 12.62
N LEU A 160 13.37 0.25 12.51
CA LEU A 160 14.14 1.06 13.46
C LEU A 160 13.57 0.96 14.87
N PHE A 161 12.25 0.98 15.01
CA PHE A 161 11.61 0.79 16.32
C PHE A 161 11.96 -0.58 16.92
N ALA A 162 11.97 -1.66 16.13
CA ALA A 162 12.38 -2.98 16.60
C ALA A 162 13.85 -3.01 17.09
N GLN A 163 14.76 -2.38 16.36
CA GLN A 163 16.16 -2.26 16.79
C GLN A 163 16.30 -1.50 18.11
N LEU A 164 15.54 -0.40 18.28
CA LEU A 164 15.54 0.38 19.51
C LEU A 164 14.96 -0.42 20.70
N VAL A 165 13.97 -1.27 20.47
CA VAL A 165 13.44 -2.17 21.52
C VAL A 165 14.55 -3.11 22.00
N ASP A 166 15.26 -3.78 21.09
CA ASP A 166 16.35 -4.69 21.45
C ASP A 166 17.48 -3.94 22.20
N LEU A 167 17.83 -2.74 21.76
CA LEU A 167 18.84 -1.93 22.45
C LEU A 167 18.40 -1.53 23.88
N LYS A 168 17.12 -1.15 24.02
CA LYS A 168 16.57 -0.80 25.34
C LYS A 168 16.57 -1.98 26.29
N ASP A 169 16.25 -3.18 25.84
CA ASP A 169 16.20 -4.39 26.66
C ASP A 169 17.60 -4.76 27.15
N GLN A 170 18.61 -4.57 26.31
CA GLN A 170 20.00 -4.78 26.69
C GLN A 170 20.48 -3.71 27.71
N ASN A 171 19.98 -2.49 27.63
CA ASN A 171 20.39 -1.36 28.45
C ASN A 171 19.18 -0.49 28.90
N PRO A 172 18.37 -0.94 29.87
CA PRO A 172 17.08 -0.32 30.22
C PRO A 172 17.13 1.15 30.63
N SER A 173 18.25 1.61 31.20
CA SER A 173 18.43 2.99 31.66
C SER A 173 18.85 3.98 30.56
N ARG A 174 19.23 3.48 29.38
CA ARG A 174 19.86 4.27 28.33
C ARG A 174 18.85 4.92 27.36
N LEU A 175 17.68 4.35 27.24
CA LEU A 175 16.62 4.80 26.35
C LEU A 175 15.31 5.03 27.13
N PRO A 176 14.41 5.90 26.63
CA PRO A 176 13.10 6.11 27.24
C PRO A 176 12.23 4.86 27.14
N ASP A 177 10.99 4.90 27.66
CA ASP A 177 10.02 3.82 27.47
C ASP A 177 9.65 3.64 25.99
N TYR A 178 9.10 2.46 25.65
CA TYR A 178 8.79 2.11 24.25
C TYR A 178 7.82 3.11 23.59
N GLY A 179 6.82 3.59 24.35
CA GLY A 179 5.85 4.55 23.83
C GLY A 179 6.50 5.88 23.49
N ARG A 180 7.44 6.35 24.31
CA ARG A 180 8.22 7.55 24.03
C ARG A 180 9.17 7.33 22.85
N MET A 181 9.87 6.20 22.81
CA MET A 181 10.73 5.85 21.67
C MET A 181 9.99 5.89 20.36
N TYR A 182 8.77 5.31 20.30
CA TYR A 182 7.96 5.35 19.08
C TYR A 182 7.60 6.78 18.68
N LYS A 183 7.21 7.62 19.64
CA LYS A 183 6.91 9.04 19.37
C LYS A 183 8.13 9.79 18.81
N ASP A 184 9.30 9.52 19.34
CA ASP A 184 10.55 10.15 18.90
C ASP A 184 10.94 9.66 17.48
N VAL A 185 10.78 8.35 17.19
CA VAL A 185 10.97 7.81 15.84
C VAL A 185 9.99 8.46 14.84
N ARG A 186 8.70 8.51 15.19
CA ARG A 186 7.69 9.16 14.34
C ARG A 186 7.97 10.63 14.10
N SER A 187 8.36 11.36 15.16
CA SER A 187 8.77 12.76 15.05
C SER A 187 9.98 12.94 14.12
N ALA A 188 10.96 12.04 14.21
CA ALA A 188 12.15 12.07 13.36
C ALA A 188 11.81 11.79 11.88
N VAL A 189 10.92 10.82 11.61
CA VAL A 189 10.38 10.54 10.25
C VAL A 189 9.66 11.78 9.70
N ASP A 190 8.76 12.37 10.49
CA ASP A 190 8.01 13.56 10.09
C ASP A 190 8.94 14.76 9.82
N MET A 191 10.03 14.90 10.57
CA MET A 191 11.05 15.91 10.29
C MET A 191 11.75 15.68 8.95
N CYS A 192 12.10 14.43 8.60
CA CYS A 192 12.75 14.11 7.34
C CYS A 192 11.84 14.44 6.13
N HIS A 193 10.53 14.25 6.29
CA HIS A 193 9.55 14.62 5.25
C HIS A 193 9.38 16.15 5.17
N ARG A 194 9.31 16.83 6.32
CA ARG A 194 9.04 18.28 6.41
C ARG A 194 10.20 19.14 5.96
N ASP A 195 11.45 18.78 6.30
CA ASP A 195 12.63 19.58 5.92
C ASP A 195 13.04 19.37 4.45
N GLY A 196 12.34 18.50 3.75
CA GLY A 196 12.56 18.20 2.34
C GLY A 196 13.84 17.42 2.05
N THR A 197 14.56 16.93 3.05
CA THR A 197 15.83 16.21 2.86
C THR A 197 15.66 15.01 1.93
N LEU A 198 14.65 14.16 2.19
CA LEU A 198 14.36 13.00 1.34
C LEU A 198 13.99 13.41 -0.08
N LYS A 199 13.08 14.37 -0.19
CA LYS A 199 12.57 14.83 -1.51
C LYS A 199 13.67 15.48 -2.36
N ARG A 200 14.56 16.27 -1.75
CA ARG A 200 15.72 16.86 -2.45
C ARG A 200 16.70 15.81 -2.96
N MET A 201 16.98 14.78 -2.16
CA MET A 201 17.86 13.69 -2.57
C MET A 201 17.30 12.94 -3.77
N VAL A 202 16.00 12.61 -3.74
CA VAL A 202 15.32 11.97 -4.88
C VAL A 202 15.28 12.90 -6.10
N ALA A 203 14.99 14.20 -5.90
CA ALA A 203 14.93 15.17 -6.97
C ALA A 203 16.28 15.36 -7.71
N ASN A 204 17.39 15.24 -6.98
CA ASN A 204 18.73 15.36 -7.56
C ASN A 204 19.12 14.15 -8.44
N ASP A 205 18.61 12.96 -8.12
CA ASP A 205 18.91 11.74 -8.86
C ASP A 205 17.72 10.77 -8.81
N PRO A 206 16.61 11.04 -9.53
CA PRO A 206 15.42 10.21 -9.51
C PRO A 206 15.70 8.76 -9.93
N GLN A 207 16.58 8.53 -10.89
CA GLN A 207 16.91 7.21 -11.41
C GLN A 207 17.50 6.28 -10.34
N LYS A 208 18.17 6.83 -9.35
CA LYS A 208 18.71 6.06 -8.22
C LYS A 208 17.60 5.50 -7.33
N PHE A 209 16.49 6.21 -7.18
CA PHE A 209 15.46 5.93 -6.20
C PHE A 209 14.14 5.41 -6.77
N ILE A 210 13.86 5.69 -8.05
CA ILE A 210 12.59 5.35 -8.71
C ILE A 210 12.88 4.37 -9.85
N ASN A 211 12.01 3.36 -10.00
CA ASN A 211 12.05 2.45 -11.13
C ASN A 211 11.52 3.16 -12.39
N GLU A 212 12.21 3.02 -13.50
CA GLU A 212 11.66 3.44 -14.80
C GLU A 212 10.56 2.49 -15.24
N ASP A 213 9.43 3.03 -15.68
CA ASP A 213 8.35 2.28 -16.30
C ASP A 213 7.93 2.94 -17.62
N LEU A 214 8.32 2.32 -18.71
CA LEU A 214 8.02 2.79 -20.06
C LEU A 214 6.54 2.64 -20.45
N SER A 215 5.75 1.91 -19.64
CA SER A 215 4.33 1.63 -19.92
C SER A 215 3.41 2.77 -19.45
N ILE A 216 3.89 3.68 -18.60
CA ILE A 216 3.07 4.77 -18.03
C ILE A 216 2.52 5.69 -19.13
N VAL A 217 3.39 6.19 -20.00
CA VAL A 217 2.98 7.11 -21.07
C VAL A 217 2.01 6.43 -22.07
N PRO A 218 2.29 5.23 -22.58
CA PRO A 218 1.33 4.49 -23.40
C PRO A 218 -0.02 4.25 -22.71
N LEU A 219 -0.03 3.91 -21.42
CA LEU A 219 -1.26 3.73 -20.64
C LEU A 219 -2.08 5.03 -20.56
N LEU A 220 -1.46 6.14 -20.20
CA LEU A 220 -2.13 7.43 -20.08
C LEU A 220 -2.68 7.90 -21.43
N LYS A 221 -1.93 7.74 -22.52
CA LYS A 221 -2.39 8.03 -23.87
C LYS A 221 -3.60 7.17 -24.26
N MET A 222 -3.52 5.87 -24.03
CA MET A 222 -4.62 4.93 -24.34
C MET A 222 -5.91 5.31 -23.60
N LEU A 223 -5.82 5.71 -22.32
CA LEU A 223 -7.00 6.16 -21.56
C LEU A 223 -7.61 7.43 -22.16
N ARG A 224 -6.81 8.42 -22.51
CA ARG A 224 -7.26 9.66 -23.13
C ARG A 224 -7.83 9.44 -24.53
N ASP A 225 -7.16 8.66 -25.37
CA ASP A 225 -7.60 8.32 -26.72
C ASP A 225 -8.94 7.56 -26.69
N SER A 226 -9.23 6.86 -25.60
CA SER A 226 -10.52 6.19 -25.37
C SER A 226 -11.62 7.13 -24.84
N GLY A 227 -11.35 8.46 -24.76
CA GLY A 227 -12.30 9.49 -24.33
C GLY A 227 -12.50 9.57 -22.81
N ARG A 228 -11.57 9.00 -22.02
CA ARG A 228 -11.63 9.09 -20.55
C ARG A 228 -10.83 10.27 -20.05
N ALA A 229 -11.41 11.00 -19.10
CA ALA A 229 -10.67 11.99 -18.35
C ALA A 229 -9.63 11.32 -17.44
N THR A 230 -8.46 11.93 -17.33
CA THR A 230 -7.38 11.44 -16.47
C THR A 230 -7.03 12.51 -15.43
N PHE A 231 -6.85 12.11 -14.18
CA PHE A 231 -6.42 13.03 -13.13
C PHE A 231 -5.37 12.40 -12.21
N LEU A 232 -4.52 13.28 -11.67
CA LEU A 232 -3.55 12.92 -10.63
C LEU A 232 -4.00 13.54 -9.31
N ALA A 233 -3.98 12.79 -8.21
CA ALA A 233 -4.26 13.32 -6.88
C ALA A 233 -3.24 12.74 -5.89
N THR A 234 -2.24 13.56 -5.54
CA THR A 234 -1.14 13.17 -4.65
C THR A 234 -1.06 14.05 -3.42
N ASN A 235 -0.56 13.48 -2.31
CA ASN A 235 -0.21 14.24 -1.11
C ASN A 235 1.12 15.00 -1.26
N SER A 236 1.91 14.69 -2.27
CA SER A 236 3.13 15.41 -2.59
C SER A 236 2.86 16.81 -3.13
N LEU A 237 3.73 17.78 -2.82
CA LEU A 237 3.61 19.16 -3.32
C LEU A 237 4.12 19.25 -4.76
N TRP A 238 3.81 20.38 -5.42
CA TRP A 238 4.07 20.61 -6.83
C TRP A 238 5.53 20.39 -7.23
N ASP A 239 6.47 21.00 -6.51
CA ASP A 239 7.89 20.94 -6.87
C ASP A 239 8.40 19.49 -7.01
N TYR A 240 8.05 18.66 -6.05
CA TYR A 240 8.42 17.24 -6.05
C TYR A 240 7.64 16.45 -7.10
N THR A 241 6.35 16.69 -7.22
CA THR A 241 5.48 16.03 -8.21
C THR A 241 5.99 16.28 -9.62
N ASN A 242 6.37 17.52 -9.94
CA ASN A 242 6.90 17.86 -11.27
C ASN A 242 8.20 17.10 -11.58
N VAL A 243 9.12 16.99 -10.63
CA VAL A 243 10.36 16.24 -10.82
C VAL A 243 10.08 14.75 -11.08
N VAL A 244 9.25 14.14 -10.24
CA VAL A 244 8.91 12.71 -10.37
C VAL A 244 8.20 12.42 -11.69
N MET A 245 7.20 13.24 -12.05
CA MET A 245 6.44 13.03 -13.28
C MET A 245 7.25 13.31 -14.54
N ASN A 246 8.17 14.27 -14.53
CA ASN A 246 9.12 14.47 -15.63
C ASN A 246 10.01 13.24 -15.82
N PHE A 247 10.51 12.66 -14.74
CA PHE A 247 11.29 11.43 -14.79
C PHE A 247 10.47 10.26 -15.36
N LEU A 248 9.27 10.02 -14.86
CA LEU A 248 8.42 8.90 -15.29
C LEU A 248 7.96 9.02 -16.75
N CYS A 249 7.62 10.24 -17.18
CA CYS A 249 7.15 10.47 -18.53
C CYS A 249 8.28 10.76 -19.52
N LYS A 250 9.55 10.76 -19.07
CA LYS A 250 10.72 11.16 -19.88
C LYS A 250 10.50 12.49 -20.60
N SER A 251 9.90 13.44 -19.88
CA SER A 251 9.52 14.75 -20.39
C SER A 251 10.40 15.84 -19.78
N SER A 252 10.30 17.03 -20.36
CA SER A 252 10.98 18.24 -19.91
C SER A 252 9.95 19.25 -19.41
N TYR A 253 10.34 20.08 -18.45
CA TYR A 253 9.49 21.13 -17.89
C TYR A 253 8.16 20.60 -17.39
N PHE A 254 7.10 20.80 -18.17
CA PHE A 254 5.71 20.48 -17.80
C PHE A 254 4.99 19.66 -18.87
N ASP A 255 5.71 19.10 -19.83
CA ASP A 255 5.11 18.38 -20.97
C ASP A 255 4.27 17.18 -20.54
N TRP A 256 4.58 16.57 -19.40
CA TRP A 256 3.80 15.48 -18.83
C TRP A 256 2.36 15.88 -18.48
N LEU A 257 2.09 17.19 -18.26
CA LEU A 257 0.73 17.68 -17.99
C LEU A 257 -0.25 17.39 -19.14
N GLN A 258 0.23 17.21 -20.37
CA GLN A 258 -0.62 16.82 -21.49
C GLN A 258 -1.37 15.50 -21.26
N TYR A 259 -0.88 14.64 -20.40
CA TYR A 259 -1.48 13.34 -20.09
C TYR A 259 -2.59 13.39 -19.05
N PHE A 260 -2.80 14.54 -18.41
CA PHE A 260 -3.81 14.72 -17.37
C PHE A 260 -4.74 15.89 -17.70
N ASP A 261 -6.00 15.75 -17.33
CA ASP A 261 -6.99 16.82 -17.41
C ASP A 261 -6.97 17.69 -16.14
N VAL A 262 -6.72 17.06 -14.98
CA VAL A 262 -6.56 17.72 -13.68
C VAL A 262 -5.40 17.11 -12.92
N VAL A 263 -4.59 17.95 -12.29
CA VAL A 263 -3.52 17.56 -11.38
C VAL A 263 -3.74 18.20 -10.03
N ILE A 264 -3.84 17.39 -8.97
CA ILE A 264 -4.05 17.86 -7.60
C ILE A 264 -2.84 17.46 -6.78
N THR A 265 -2.09 18.44 -6.29
CA THR A 265 -0.94 18.29 -5.40
C THR A 265 -1.34 18.65 -3.98
N GLY A 266 -0.61 18.15 -2.96
CA GLY A 266 -0.93 18.45 -1.57
C GLY A 266 -2.40 18.21 -1.23
N SER A 267 -2.98 17.14 -1.77
CA SER A 267 -4.42 16.85 -1.68
C SER A 267 -4.92 16.61 -0.26
N GLY A 268 -4.04 16.15 0.65
CA GLY A 268 -4.41 15.88 2.03
C GLY A 268 -5.27 14.62 2.19
N LYS A 269 -5.05 13.60 1.34
CA LYS A 269 -5.72 12.30 1.50
C LYS A 269 -5.38 11.68 2.87
N PRO A 270 -6.33 11.03 3.56
CA PRO A 270 -7.71 10.69 3.17
C PRO A 270 -8.73 11.82 3.31
N GLY A 271 -8.35 12.98 3.89
CA GLY A 271 -9.25 14.11 4.12
C GLY A 271 -9.91 14.63 2.84
N PHE A 272 -9.22 14.58 1.72
CA PHE A 272 -9.73 14.95 0.39
C PHE A 272 -11.03 14.22 0.02
N PHE A 273 -11.19 12.97 0.43
CA PHE A 273 -12.33 12.11 0.13
C PHE A 273 -13.47 12.20 1.16
N HIS A 274 -13.39 13.09 2.14
CA HIS A 274 -14.48 13.32 3.07
C HIS A 274 -15.57 14.17 2.42
N GLU A 275 -16.83 13.76 2.60
CA GLU A 275 -17.99 14.49 2.07
C GLU A 275 -18.13 15.89 2.68
N ASP A 276 -17.75 16.03 3.97
CA ASP A 276 -17.79 17.28 4.71
C ASP A 276 -16.60 18.21 4.40
N ASN A 277 -15.67 17.79 3.57
CA ASN A 277 -14.50 18.60 3.24
C ASN A 277 -14.90 19.76 2.34
N GLN A 278 -14.78 20.97 2.89
CA GLN A 278 -15.08 22.25 2.22
C GLN A 278 -13.80 22.99 1.77
N ALA A 279 -12.63 22.35 1.86
CA ALA A 279 -11.38 22.98 1.44
C ALA A 279 -11.45 23.37 -0.04
N GLU A 280 -10.99 24.56 -0.35
CA GLU A 280 -10.95 25.07 -1.71
C GLU A 280 -9.66 24.68 -2.42
N PHE A 281 -9.70 24.69 -3.75
CA PHE A 281 -8.50 24.55 -4.55
C PHE A 281 -7.73 25.86 -4.61
N PHE A 282 -6.41 25.76 -4.50
CA PHE A 282 -5.50 26.81 -4.93
C PHE A 282 -4.96 26.45 -6.31
N LYS A 283 -5.02 27.39 -7.25
CA LYS A 283 -4.37 27.21 -8.55
C LYS A 283 -2.86 27.28 -8.37
N VAL A 284 -2.13 26.33 -8.95
CA VAL A 284 -0.67 26.35 -8.97
C VAL A 284 -0.20 26.92 -10.28
N ASP A 285 0.71 27.88 -10.24
CA ASP A 285 1.45 28.34 -11.42
C ASP A 285 2.64 27.41 -11.66
N PRO A 286 2.66 26.60 -12.72
CA PRO A 286 3.69 25.59 -12.90
C PRO A 286 5.13 26.14 -12.95
N PRO A 287 5.41 27.31 -13.60
CA PRO A 287 6.77 27.86 -13.65
C PRO A 287 7.31 28.33 -12.30
N SER A 288 6.48 28.96 -11.47
CA SER A 288 6.91 29.54 -10.21
C SER A 288 6.58 28.69 -8.98
N GLY A 289 5.65 27.73 -9.11
CA GLY A 289 5.09 26.99 -7.98
C GLY A 289 4.21 27.82 -7.04
N MET A 290 3.91 29.06 -7.39
CA MET A 290 3.10 29.96 -6.56
C MET A 290 1.63 29.55 -6.57
N LEU A 291 0.96 29.78 -5.43
CA LEU A 291 -0.44 29.48 -5.24
C LEU A 291 -1.29 30.72 -5.42
N PHE A 292 -2.38 30.58 -6.18
CA PHE A 292 -3.36 31.62 -6.40
C PHE A 292 -4.73 31.16 -5.92
N ASN A 293 -5.47 32.06 -5.27
CA ASN A 293 -6.86 31.80 -4.90
C ASN A 293 -7.72 31.60 -6.14
N THR A 294 -8.65 30.66 -6.06
CA THR A 294 -9.63 30.40 -7.11
C THR A 294 -10.89 31.27 -6.97
N ASP A 295 -11.01 32.04 -5.87
CA ASP A 295 -12.19 32.82 -5.50
C ASP A 295 -12.40 34.13 -6.25
N ASN A 296 -11.51 34.51 -7.13
CA ASN A 296 -11.62 35.82 -7.83
C ASN A 296 -12.77 35.87 -8.86
N GLY A 297 -13.89 35.21 -8.56
CA GLY A 297 -15.14 35.36 -9.36
C GLY A 297 -15.12 34.69 -10.73
N ASN A 298 -14.01 34.05 -11.12
CA ASN A 298 -13.96 33.24 -12.31
C ASN A 298 -14.34 31.80 -11.95
N PRO A 299 -15.47 31.29 -12.51
CA PRO A 299 -15.76 29.87 -12.33
C PRO A 299 -14.60 29.04 -12.88
N LEU A 300 -14.20 28.01 -12.13
CA LEU A 300 -13.24 27.02 -12.63
C LEU A 300 -13.77 26.51 -13.96
N ALA A 301 -12.98 26.64 -15.03
CA ALA A 301 -13.36 26.14 -16.34
C ALA A 301 -13.63 24.61 -16.25
N GLN A 302 -14.77 24.19 -16.79
CA GLN A 302 -15.05 22.75 -16.92
C GLN A 302 -13.99 22.11 -17.81
N VAL A 303 -13.29 21.15 -17.29
CA VAL A 303 -12.32 20.33 -18.03
C VAL A 303 -13.05 19.04 -18.42
N GLY A 304 -12.94 18.61 -19.67
CA GLY A 304 -13.46 17.31 -20.12
C GLY A 304 -14.68 17.29 -21.01
N GLN A 305 -15.23 18.44 -21.40
CA GLN A 305 -16.14 18.40 -22.54
C GLN A 305 -15.33 18.36 -23.84
N SER A 306 -15.51 17.30 -24.62
CA SER A 306 -15.09 17.21 -26.02
C SER A 306 -15.87 18.21 -26.85
N SER A 307 -15.60 19.47 -26.67
CA SER A 307 -16.14 20.52 -27.57
C SER A 307 -15.21 20.59 -28.77
N PRO A 308 -15.74 20.57 -30.01
CA PRO A 308 -14.91 20.65 -31.21
C PRO A 308 -14.17 21.98 -31.39
N ASN A 309 -14.25 22.90 -30.43
CA ASN A 309 -13.58 24.22 -30.46
C ASN A 309 -12.44 24.35 -29.44
N LEU A 310 -11.84 23.25 -29.02
CA LEU A 310 -10.75 23.22 -28.02
C LEU A 310 -9.42 23.82 -28.52
N SER A 311 -9.32 24.25 -29.75
CA SER A 311 -8.10 24.85 -30.35
C SER A 311 -7.61 26.15 -29.71
N SER A 312 -8.43 26.80 -28.87
CA SER A 312 -8.02 28.01 -28.16
C SER A 312 -7.61 27.82 -26.70
N ILE A 313 -7.92 26.64 -26.08
CA ILE A 313 -7.59 26.32 -24.70
C ILE A 313 -6.24 25.59 -24.61
N GLU A 314 -5.70 25.09 -25.71
CA GLU A 314 -4.42 24.36 -25.77
C GLU A 314 -3.19 25.19 -25.33
N LYS A 315 -3.34 26.49 -25.08
CA LYS A 315 -2.19 27.32 -24.70
C LYS A 315 -2.03 27.58 -23.21
N ASP A 316 -3.01 27.26 -22.36
CA ASP A 316 -2.87 27.49 -20.92
C ASP A 316 -2.82 26.20 -20.11
N GLN A 317 -1.67 25.47 -20.18
CA GLN A 317 -1.39 24.33 -19.33
C GLN A 317 -1.39 24.71 -17.83
N SER A 318 -1.27 25.99 -17.51
CA SER A 318 -1.28 26.52 -16.15
C SER A 318 -2.64 26.38 -15.45
N SER A 319 -3.73 26.15 -16.21
CA SER A 319 -5.07 26.05 -15.65
C SER A 319 -5.46 24.68 -15.10
N LYS A 320 -4.59 23.68 -15.20
CA LYS A 320 -4.89 22.28 -14.85
C LYS A 320 -4.35 21.84 -13.49
N VAL A 321 -3.46 22.63 -12.89
CA VAL A 321 -2.73 22.24 -11.67
C VAL A 321 -3.30 22.96 -10.47
N PHE A 322 -3.66 22.17 -9.46
CA PHE A 322 -4.27 22.67 -8.22
C PHE A 322 -3.55 22.08 -7.00
N GLN A 323 -3.68 22.77 -5.87
CA GLN A 323 -3.27 22.27 -4.56
C GLN A 323 -4.46 22.26 -3.61
N GLY A 324 -4.53 21.20 -2.76
CA GLY A 324 -5.60 21.06 -1.77
C GLY A 324 -6.94 20.63 -2.38
N GLY A 325 -8.02 21.31 -1.98
CA GLY A 325 -9.36 21.08 -2.50
C GLY A 325 -10.10 19.89 -1.91
N ASN A 326 -11.17 19.52 -2.58
CA ASN A 326 -12.05 18.42 -2.17
C ASN A 326 -12.65 17.67 -3.37
N VAL A 327 -13.24 16.53 -3.11
CA VAL A 327 -13.79 15.65 -4.14
C VAL A 327 -14.98 16.25 -4.89
N ALA A 328 -15.81 17.07 -4.23
CA ALA A 328 -16.98 17.68 -4.88
C ALA A 328 -16.55 18.68 -5.97
N HIS A 329 -15.47 19.43 -5.71
CA HIS A 329 -14.87 20.31 -6.72
C HIS A 329 -14.27 19.52 -7.88
N LEU A 330 -13.56 18.41 -7.60
CA LEU A 330 -13.02 17.52 -8.64
C LEU A 330 -14.12 16.97 -9.53
N HIS A 331 -15.24 16.50 -8.97
CA HIS A 331 -16.38 15.99 -9.74
C HIS A 331 -16.96 17.07 -10.67
N ARG A 332 -17.04 18.33 -10.20
CA ARG A 332 -17.50 19.45 -11.04
C ARG A 332 -16.52 19.74 -12.18
N LEU A 333 -15.22 19.79 -11.89
CA LEU A 333 -14.18 20.02 -12.90
C LEU A 333 -14.22 18.99 -14.03
N LEU A 334 -14.42 17.72 -13.67
CA LEU A 334 -14.43 16.60 -14.62
C LEU A 334 -15.83 16.25 -15.14
N SER A 335 -16.86 17.02 -14.79
CA SER A 335 -18.27 16.77 -15.17
C SER A 335 -18.73 15.34 -14.83
N ILE A 336 -18.33 14.82 -13.66
CA ILE A 336 -18.69 13.49 -13.20
C ILE A 336 -20.11 13.51 -12.64
N GLU A 337 -21.03 12.80 -13.29
CA GLU A 337 -22.44 12.72 -12.88
C GLU A 337 -22.66 11.68 -11.78
N SER A 338 -21.88 10.59 -11.79
CA SER A 338 -21.98 9.50 -10.82
C SER A 338 -20.62 9.06 -10.34
N SER A 339 -20.47 8.93 -9.04
CA SER A 339 -19.24 8.42 -8.40
C SER A 339 -18.83 7.03 -8.92
N SER A 340 -19.79 6.20 -9.35
CA SER A 340 -19.50 4.87 -9.89
C SER A 340 -18.79 4.89 -11.25
N GLN A 341 -18.70 6.05 -11.90
CA GLN A 341 -18.01 6.26 -13.16
C GLN A 341 -16.52 6.58 -13.00
N VAL A 342 -16.04 6.72 -11.77
CA VAL A 342 -14.64 7.00 -11.45
C VAL A 342 -13.93 5.70 -11.10
N LEU A 343 -12.76 5.46 -11.70
CA LEU A 343 -11.77 4.48 -11.26
C LEU A 343 -10.59 5.22 -10.64
N TYR A 344 -10.28 4.92 -9.38
CA TYR A 344 -9.12 5.48 -8.70
C TYR A 344 -8.08 4.41 -8.38
N VAL A 345 -6.84 4.68 -8.74
CA VAL A 345 -5.69 3.77 -8.59
C VAL A 345 -4.76 4.35 -7.54
N GLY A 346 -4.45 3.58 -6.51
CA GLY A 346 -3.56 3.99 -5.41
C GLY A 346 -2.97 2.79 -4.69
N ASP A 347 -1.90 3.01 -3.90
CA ASP A 347 -1.23 1.97 -3.13
C ASP A 347 -1.64 1.91 -1.66
N HIS A 348 -2.18 3.01 -1.13
CA HIS A 348 -2.52 3.14 0.28
C HIS A 348 -3.96 2.72 0.56
N ILE A 349 -4.13 1.57 1.25
CA ILE A 349 -5.46 0.98 1.47
C ILE A 349 -6.42 1.91 2.23
N TYR A 350 -5.94 2.68 3.21
CA TYR A 350 -6.76 3.62 4.00
C TYR A 350 -6.84 4.99 3.34
N GLY A 351 -5.72 5.52 2.86
CA GLY A 351 -5.62 6.86 2.26
C GLY A 351 -6.33 6.96 0.92
N ASP A 352 -6.18 5.96 0.05
CA ASP A 352 -6.68 6.00 -1.33
C ASP A 352 -7.96 5.19 -1.52
N ILE A 353 -8.00 3.97 -0.95
CA ILE A 353 -8.96 2.97 -1.38
C ILE A 353 -10.20 2.94 -0.48
N LEU A 354 -10.02 2.91 0.84
CA LEU A 354 -11.13 2.67 1.74
C LEU A 354 -12.16 3.79 1.70
N ARG A 355 -11.70 5.04 1.76
CA ARG A 355 -12.57 6.23 1.75
C ARG A 355 -13.21 6.43 0.38
N SER A 356 -12.44 6.44 -0.68
CA SER A 356 -12.95 6.62 -2.03
C SER A 356 -13.98 5.54 -2.42
N LYS A 357 -13.79 4.30 -1.94
CA LYS A 357 -14.71 3.19 -2.22
C LYS A 357 -15.95 3.19 -1.34
N LYS A 358 -15.76 3.31 0.01
CA LYS A 358 -16.89 3.15 0.96
C LYS A 358 -17.74 4.40 1.10
N VAL A 359 -17.13 5.57 1.09
CA VAL A 359 -17.83 6.84 1.26
C VAL A 359 -18.33 7.32 -0.09
N LEU A 360 -17.46 7.46 -1.08
CA LEU A 360 -17.82 8.05 -2.37
C LEU A 360 -18.43 7.03 -3.35
N GLY A 361 -18.23 5.73 -3.17
CA GLY A 361 -18.72 4.72 -4.11
C GLY A 361 -17.88 4.60 -5.40
N TRP A 362 -16.68 5.16 -5.44
CA TRP A 362 -15.75 5.03 -6.56
C TRP A 362 -15.37 3.57 -6.82
N ARG A 363 -15.01 3.26 -8.05
CA ARG A 363 -14.28 2.02 -8.37
C ARG A 363 -12.82 2.23 -8.01
N THR A 364 -12.18 1.19 -7.48
CA THR A 364 -10.81 1.32 -6.97
C THR A 364 -9.94 0.17 -7.43
N MET A 365 -8.68 0.50 -7.68
CA MET A 365 -7.61 -0.46 -7.96
C MET A 365 -6.49 -0.22 -6.96
N LEU A 366 -6.17 -1.24 -6.17
CA LEU A 366 -5.06 -1.19 -5.21
C LEU A 366 -3.79 -1.69 -5.90
N VAL A 367 -2.73 -0.90 -5.84
CA VAL A 367 -1.38 -1.27 -6.28
C VAL A 367 -0.66 -1.93 -5.11
N VAL A 368 -0.21 -3.17 -5.31
CA VAL A 368 0.49 -3.97 -4.29
C VAL A 368 1.78 -4.51 -4.91
N PRO A 369 2.88 -3.74 -4.86
CA PRO A 369 4.15 -4.15 -5.49
C PRO A 369 4.67 -5.50 -4.97
N GLU A 370 4.48 -5.77 -3.68
CA GLU A 370 4.91 -7.02 -3.03
C GLU A 370 4.21 -8.26 -3.60
N LEU A 371 3.02 -8.08 -4.16
CA LEU A 371 2.21 -9.19 -4.68
C LEU A 371 2.86 -9.88 -5.89
N GLU A 372 3.62 -9.16 -6.70
CA GLU A 372 4.34 -9.71 -7.85
C GLU A 372 5.26 -10.86 -7.41
N LYS A 373 6.13 -10.60 -6.44
CA LYS A 373 7.04 -11.59 -5.88
C LYS A 373 6.30 -12.71 -5.13
N GLU A 374 5.25 -12.37 -4.40
CA GLU A 374 4.45 -13.36 -3.68
C GLU A 374 3.77 -14.35 -4.63
N VAL A 375 3.19 -13.86 -5.71
CA VAL A 375 2.53 -14.70 -6.72
C VAL A 375 3.55 -15.61 -7.41
N GLU A 376 4.72 -15.09 -7.77
CA GLU A 376 5.80 -15.93 -8.32
C GLU A 376 6.22 -17.05 -7.36
N LEU A 377 6.44 -16.72 -6.08
CA LEU A 377 6.80 -17.71 -5.07
C LEU A 377 5.71 -18.75 -4.87
N GLN A 378 4.45 -18.31 -4.82
CA GLN A 378 3.32 -19.22 -4.69
C GLN A 378 3.23 -20.17 -5.89
N TRP A 379 3.53 -19.69 -7.09
CA TRP A 379 3.58 -20.54 -8.27
C TRP A 379 4.74 -21.52 -8.25
N LYS A 380 5.95 -21.07 -7.92
CA LYS A 380 7.13 -21.93 -7.78
C LYS A 380 6.90 -23.05 -6.75
N LEU A 381 6.19 -22.75 -5.68
CA LEU A 381 5.88 -23.69 -4.59
C LEU A 381 4.54 -24.43 -4.76
N ARG A 382 3.84 -24.31 -5.89
CA ARG A 382 2.48 -24.85 -6.07
C ARG A 382 2.40 -26.36 -5.84
N ASP A 383 3.38 -27.12 -6.31
CA ASP A 383 3.38 -28.59 -6.19
C ASP A 383 3.63 -29.00 -4.74
N PHE A 384 4.55 -28.33 -4.05
CA PHE A 384 4.79 -28.51 -2.62
C PHE A 384 3.52 -28.20 -1.79
N ARG A 385 2.87 -27.06 -2.08
CA ARG A 385 1.62 -26.65 -1.39
C ARG A 385 0.48 -27.62 -1.66
N LYS A 386 0.37 -28.16 -2.88
CA LYS A 386 -0.62 -29.19 -3.24
C LYS A 386 -0.38 -30.46 -2.42
N ASN A 387 0.87 -30.90 -2.32
CA ASN A 387 1.24 -32.07 -1.51
C ASN A 387 0.94 -31.82 -0.02
N LEU A 388 1.35 -30.68 0.53
CA LEU A 388 1.07 -30.32 1.93
C LEU A 388 -0.44 -30.29 2.21
N ARG A 389 -1.24 -29.74 1.29
CA ARG A 389 -2.71 -29.74 1.41
C ARG A 389 -3.27 -31.16 1.41
N SER A 390 -2.77 -32.02 0.52
CA SER A 390 -3.16 -33.44 0.50
C SER A 390 -2.84 -34.15 1.82
N GLN A 391 -1.65 -33.91 2.39
CA GLN A 391 -1.27 -34.52 3.68
C GLN A 391 -2.16 -33.99 4.83
N ARG A 392 -2.51 -32.72 4.83
CA ARG A 392 -3.44 -32.15 5.82
C ARG A 392 -4.82 -32.79 5.71
N ILE A 393 -5.35 -32.96 4.52
CA ILE A 393 -6.66 -33.65 4.31
C ILE A 393 -6.59 -35.09 4.81
N LYS A 394 -5.48 -35.81 4.56
CA LYS A 394 -5.29 -37.17 5.09
C LYS A 394 -5.26 -37.18 6.61
N ARG A 395 -4.52 -36.25 7.22
CA ARG A 395 -4.49 -36.10 8.69
C ARG A 395 -5.87 -35.86 9.26
N ASP A 396 -6.60 -34.88 8.70
CA ASP A 396 -7.95 -34.52 9.16
C ASP A 396 -8.91 -35.71 9.05
N HIS A 397 -8.78 -36.50 7.97
CA HIS A 397 -9.58 -37.73 7.80
C HIS A 397 -9.24 -38.80 8.85
N ILE A 398 -7.96 -38.97 9.19
CA ILE A 398 -7.54 -39.91 10.25
C ILE A 398 -8.02 -39.39 11.62
N GLU A 399 -7.91 -38.10 11.89
CA GLU A 399 -8.44 -37.49 13.13
C GLU A 399 -9.95 -37.71 13.27
N ASP A 400 -10.73 -37.57 12.16
CA ASP A 400 -12.15 -37.86 12.16
C ASP A 400 -12.45 -39.35 12.42
N GLN A 401 -11.65 -40.26 11.89
CA GLN A 401 -11.79 -41.69 12.16
C GLN A 401 -11.50 -42.01 13.64
N ILE A 402 -10.43 -41.42 14.19
CA ILE A 402 -10.10 -41.57 15.61
C ILE A 402 -11.23 -41.04 16.51
N HIS A 403 -11.79 -39.87 16.13
CA HIS A 403 -12.91 -39.30 16.90
C HIS A 403 -14.16 -40.19 16.85
N ARG A 404 -14.48 -40.78 15.70
CA ARG A 404 -15.61 -41.70 15.54
C ARG A 404 -15.42 -42.95 16.38
N ILE A 405 -14.20 -43.55 16.36
CA ILE A 405 -13.90 -44.72 17.16
C ILE A 405 -13.99 -44.39 18.67
N LYS A 406 -13.39 -43.29 19.11
CA LYS A 406 -13.51 -42.82 20.50
C LYS A 406 -14.94 -42.60 20.92
N TRP A 407 -15.78 -42.02 20.03
CA TRP A 407 -17.19 -41.85 20.30
C TRP A 407 -17.91 -43.18 20.44
N SER A 408 -17.67 -44.11 19.51
CA SER A 408 -18.26 -45.47 19.56
C SER A 408 -17.90 -46.23 20.84
N ILE A 409 -16.61 -46.16 21.26
CA ILE A 409 -16.18 -46.79 22.52
C ILE A 409 -16.86 -46.17 23.72
N ALA A 410 -17.13 -44.86 23.72
CA ALA A 410 -17.67 -44.15 24.88
C ALA A 410 -19.20 -44.26 25.00
N PHE A 411 -19.89 -44.37 23.89
CA PHE A 411 -21.37 -44.18 23.86
C PHE A 411 -22.14 -45.34 23.23
N ASP A 412 -21.49 -46.24 22.45
CA ASP A 412 -22.19 -47.39 21.92
C ASP A 412 -22.12 -48.57 22.92
N ASP A 413 -23.20 -49.33 23.04
CA ASP A 413 -23.26 -50.56 23.86
C ASP A 413 -22.50 -51.72 23.22
N LEU A 414 -21.19 -51.56 23.08
CA LEU A 414 -20.31 -52.58 22.52
C LEU A 414 -19.85 -53.52 23.62
N PRO A 415 -19.74 -54.85 23.34
CA PRO A 415 -19.11 -55.82 24.24
C PRO A 415 -17.63 -55.48 24.52
N ASP A 416 -17.17 -55.76 25.73
CA ASP A 416 -15.80 -55.39 26.17
C ASP A 416 -14.68 -55.90 25.26
N ASN A 417 -14.84 -57.07 24.63
CA ASN A 417 -13.92 -57.62 23.65
C ASN A 417 -13.85 -56.81 22.37
N GLN A 418 -14.95 -56.22 21.91
CA GLN A 418 -14.96 -55.33 20.73
C GLN A 418 -14.43 -53.94 21.05
N LYS A 419 -14.59 -53.46 22.28
CA LYS A 419 -13.96 -52.20 22.73
C LYS A 419 -12.45 -52.31 22.73
N LEU A 420 -11.90 -53.47 23.14
CA LEU A 420 -10.45 -53.69 23.11
C LEU A 420 -9.88 -53.69 21.69
N GLU A 421 -10.56 -54.36 20.72
CA GLU A 421 -10.12 -54.37 19.32
C GLU A 421 -10.14 -53.00 18.64
N LEU A 422 -10.92 -52.03 19.14
CA LEU A 422 -10.96 -50.67 18.65
C LEU A 422 -9.87 -49.75 19.26
N PHE A 423 -9.16 -50.23 20.30
CA PHE A 423 -8.06 -49.51 20.95
C PHE A 423 -6.69 -49.81 20.30
N ASP A 424 -6.56 -50.93 19.62
CA ASP A 424 -5.36 -51.32 18.86
C ASP A 424 -5.42 -50.79 17.44
#